data_418f2f9d473bc6c12c1cdfdb6fb63421
#
_entry.id   418f2f9d473bc6c12c1cdfdb6fb63421
#
_cell.length_a   1.000
_cell.length_b   1.000
_cell.length_c   1.000
_cell.angle_alpha   90.00
_cell.angle_beta   90.00
_cell.angle_gamma   90.00
#
_symmetry.space_group_name_H-M   'P 1'
#
loop_
_entity.id
_entity.type
_entity.pdbx_description
1 polymer ?
#
loop_
_entity_poly.entity_id
_entity_poly.type
_entity_poly.pdbx_seq_one_letter_code
_entity_poly.pdbx_strand_id
1 'polypeptide(L)'
;MIIIPARLASTRFPQKVIVDIGGLPMVVRTAKRVAHLDRVVVAADDEKIIKICKEHGVEAMLTSTTHKSGTDRIHECATILNLDDDELIINVQADEPFIEPDVVESLMKKLKSLQTLKEPFIMGSCYNAINSDSAQDPNLVKVVLDDEDNAIYFSRSAIPYNQGGGAKYFGHIGIYGFSKKSLKEFCSLKDAPIEDIEKLEQLRAIYHQKKITMVKVSSTGFGIDTQEDLERAVEIFL
;
A
#
# COMPACT_ATOMS: atom_id res chain seq x y z
N MET A 1 -4.08 -9.96 9.35
CA MET A 1 -4.27 -10.57 8.01
C MET A 1 -3.79 -9.64 6.92
N ILE A 2 -3.58 -10.15 5.68
CA ILE A 2 -3.19 -9.33 4.50
C ILE A 2 -4.38 -9.28 3.54
N ILE A 3 -4.77 -8.08 3.08
CA ILE A 3 -5.82 -7.92 2.06
C ILE A 3 -5.22 -7.19 0.86
N ILE A 4 -5.40 -7.76 -0.33
CA ILE A 4 -4.86 -7.25 -1.59
C ILE A 4 -6.02 -6.70 -2.43
N PRO A 5 -6.20 -5.37 -2.55
CA PRO A 5 -7.23 -4.82 -3.39
C PRO A 5 -6.86 -5.01 -4.86
N ALA A 6 -7.79 -5.55 -5.65
CA ALA A 6 -7.60 -5.80 -7.07
C ALA A 6 -8.80 -5.27 -7.87
N ARG A 7 -8.55 -4.43 -8.88
CA ARG A 7 -9.56 -3.98 -9.83
C ARG A 7 -9.16 -4.37 -11.24
N LEU A 8 -10.12 -4.85 -12.03
CA LEU A 8 -9.87 -5.24 -13.40
C LEU A 8 -9.64 -4.03 -14.30
N ALA A 9 -10.38 -2.94 -14.06
CA ALA A 9 -10.23 -1.70 -14.81
C ALA A 9 -8.95 -0.97 -14.43
N SER A 10 -8.07 -0.76 -15.39
CA SER A 10 -6.86 0.06 -15.28
C SER A 10 -6.68 0.87 -16.55
N THR A 11 -6.49 2.20 -16.42
CA THR A 11 -6.41 3.12 -17.56
C THR A 11 -5.05 3.11 -18.25
N ARG A 12 -3.96 3.08 -17.49
CA ARG A 12 -2.58 3.12 -18.01
C ARG A 12 -2.13 1.76 -18.56
N PHE A 13 -2.57 0.66 -17.95
CA PHE A 13 -2.23 -0.69 -18.33
C PHE A 13 -3.49 -1.57 -18.19
N PRO A 14 -4.27 -1.78 -19.27
CA PRO A 14 -5.54 -2.52 -19.20
C PRO A 14 -5.38 -3.91 -18.61
N GLN A 15 -6.27 -4.28 -17.70
CA GLN A 15 -6.28 -5.57 -17.01
C GLN A 15 -4.97 -5.93 -16.29
N LYS A 16 -4.19 -4.93 -15.87
CA LYS A 16 -2.88 -5.04 -15.24
C LYS A 16 -2.77 -6.19 -14.23
N VAL A 17 -3.73 -6.28 -13.32
CA VAL A 17 -3.69 -7.24 -12.19
C VAL A 17 -3.73 -8.72 -12.60
N ILE A 18 -4.13 -9.02 -13.84
CA ILE A 18 -4.18 -10.40 -14.36
C ILE A 18 -3.14 -10.68 -15.45
N VAL A 19 -2.26 -9.72 -15.74
CA VAL A 19 -1.15 -9.94 -16.69
C VAL A 19 -0.21 -11.01 -16.15
N ASP A 20 0.23 -11.90 -17.04
CA ASP A 20 1.19 -12.95 -16.68
C ASP A 20 2.58 -12.36 -16.39
N ILE A 21 3.16 -12.77 -15.29
CA ILE A 21 4.52 -12.46 -14.90
C ILE A 21 5.24 -13.77 -14.57
N GLY A 22 6.01 -14.28 -15.53
CA GLY A 22 6.78 -15.51 -15.34
C GLY A 22 5.90 -16.73 -14.96
N GLY A 23 4.77 -16.92 -15.66
CA GLY A 23 3.86 -18.05 -15.47
C GLY A 23 2.81 -17.88 -14.36
N LEU A 24 2.72 -16.69 -13.74
CA LEU A 24 1.68 -16.39 -12.74
C LEU A 24 1.03 -15.04 -13.03
N PRO A 25 -0.30 -14.92 -12.95
CA PRO A 25 -0.97 -13.62 -12.98
C PRO A 25 -0.45 -12.69 -11.87
N MET A 26 -0.30 -11.39 -12.15
CA MET A 26 0.29 -10.40 -11.23
C MET A 26 -0.29 -10.49 -9.81
N VAL A 27 -1.62 -10.43 -9.67
CA VAL A 27 -2.29 -10.50 -8.35
C VAL A 27 -2.01 -11.81 -7.61
N VAL A 28 -1.89 -12.92 -8.33
CA VAL A 28 -1.56 -14.24 -7.76
C VAL A 28 -0.11 -14.26 -7.28
N ARG A 29 0.81 -13.67 -8.07
CA ARG A 29 2.22 -13.55 -7.68
C ARG A 29 2.35 -12.72 -6.41
N THR A 30 1.70 -11.56 -6.34
CA THR A 30 1.66 -10.71 -5.14
C THR A 30 1.12 -11.48 -3.94
N ALA A 31 -0.01 -12.17 -4.09
CA ALA A 31 -0.61 -12.94 -3.00
C ALA A 31 0.31 -14.05 -2.49
N LYS A 32 0.89 -14.84 -3.40
CA LYS A 32 1.81 -15.92 -3.04
C LYS A 32 3.11 -15.41 -2.39
N ARG A 33 3.56 -14.22 -2.78
CA ARG A 33 4.78 -13.59 -2.24
C ARG A 33 4.72 -13.37 -0.74
N VAL A 34 3.54 -13.06 -0.22
CA VAL A 34 3.31 -12.72 1.20
C VAL A 34 2.50 -13.75 1.98
N ALA A 35 2.09 -14.86 1.33
CA ALA A 35 1.21 -15.88 1.92
C ALA A 35 1.80 -16.62 3.12
N HIS A 36 3.13 -16.62 3.28
CA HIS A 36 3.79 -17.24 4.43
C HIS A 36 3.80 -16.36 5.68
N LEU A 37 3.46 -15.07 5.56
CA LEU A 37 3.45 -14.12 6.68
C LEU A 37 2.14 -14.13 7.46
N ASP A 38 1.01 -14.27 6.75
CA ASP A 38 -0.33 -14.29 7.35
C ASP A 38 -1.36 -14.75 6.30
N ARG A 39 -2.62 -14.96 6.73
CA ARG A 39 -3.75 -15.21 5.80
C ARG A 39 -3.86 -14.07 4.81
N VAL A 40 -3.93 -14.42 3.52
CA VAL A 40 -4.05 -13.47 2.40
C VAL A 40 -5.42 -13.61 1.75
N VAL A 41 -6.11 -12.49 1.51
CA VAL A 41 -7.37 -12.44 0.76
C VAL A 41 -7.25 -11.37 -0.33
N VAL A 42 -7.60 -11.73 -1.56
CA VAL A 42 -7.72 -10.77 -2.66
C VAL A 42 -9.13 -10.18 -2.66
N ALA A 43 -9.25 -8.88 -2.47
CA ALA A 43 -10.52 -8.15 -2.58
C ALA A 43 -10.69 -7.66 -4.01
N ALA A 44 -11.55 -8.30 -4.81
CA ALA A 44 -11.66 -8.09 -6.25
C ALA A 44 -13.01 -7.47 -6.64
N ASP A 45 -13.03 -6.71 -7.73
CA ASP A 45 -14.25 -6.10 -8.29
C ASP A 45 -14.83 -6.88 -9.48
N ASP A 46 -14.21 -7.99 -9.87
CA ASP A 46 -14.60 -8.74 -11.07
C ASP A 46 -14.44 -10.24 -10.85
N GLU A 47 -15.45 -11.01 -11.29
CA GLU A 47 -15.47 -12.46 -11.21
C GLU A 47 -14.29 -13.12 -11.96
N LYS A 48 -13.73 -12.45 -12.96
CA LYS A 48 -12.54 -12.95 -13.68
C LYS A 48 -11.33 -13.05 -12.75
N ILE A 49 -11.15 -12.05 -11.87
CA ILE A 49 -10.07 -12.07 -10.87
C ILE A 49 -10.33 -13.19 -9.86
N ILE A 50 -11.58 -13.33 -9.38
CA ILE A 50 -11.97 -14.40 -8.45
C ILE A 50 -11.64 -15.79 -9.04
N LYS A 51 -12.03 -16.02 -10.29
CA LYS A 51 -11.76 -17.28 -11.00
C LYS A 51 -10.26 -17.57 -11.08
N ILE A 52 -9.47 -16.59 -11.50
CA ILE A 52 -8.01 -16.70 -11.60
C ILE A 52 -7.39 -17.02 -10.24
N CYS A 53 -7.77 -16.31 -9.18
CA CYS A 53 -7.28 -16.56 -7.82
C CYS A 53 -7.60 -18.01 -7.39
N LYS A 54 -8.83 -18.46 -7.61
CA LYS A 54 -9.28 -19.82 -7.27
C LYS A 54 -8.48 -20.90 -8.01
N GLU A 55 -8.22 -20.72 -9.32
CA GLU A 55 -7.41 -21.64 -10.12
C GLU A 55 -5.98 -21.80 -9.59
N HIS A 56 -5.47 -20.79 -8.87
CA HIS A 56 -4.12 -20.80 -8.29
C HIS A 56 -4.10 -21.04 -6.78
N GLY A 57 -5.25 -21.39 -6.17
CA GLY A 57 -5.36 -21.66 -4.74
C GLY A 57 -5.21 -20.42 -3.85
N VAL A 58 -5.53 -19.22 -4.38
CA VAL A 58 -5.54 -17.96 -3.63
C VAL A 58 -6.97 -17.64 -3.21
N GLU A 59 -7.16 -17.33 -1.93
CA GLU A 59 -8.45 -16.89 -1.40
C GLU A 59 -8.81 -15.51 -1.98
N ALA A 60 -10.03 -15.36 -2.48
CA ALA A 60 -10.49 -14.11 -3.06
C ALA A 60 -11.97 -13.87 -2.76
N MET A 61 -12.35 -12.60 -2.65
CA MET A 61 -13.68 -12.15 -2.30
C MET A 61 -14.15 -11.07 -3.25
N LEU A 62 -15.38 -11.20 -3.74
CA LEU A 62 -16.00 -10.18 -4.58
C LEU A 62 -16.43 -8.99 -3.71
N THR A 63 -16.09 -7.80 -4.18
CA THR A 63 -16.42 -6.52 -3.57
C THR A 63 -17.07 -5.59 -4.60
N SER A 64 -17.68 -4.50 -4.14
CA SER A 64 -18.35 -3.56 -5.02
C SER A 64 -17.42 -2.97 -6.10
N THR A 65 -17.96 -2.79 -7.30
CA THR A 65 -17.30 -2.08 -8.41
C THR A 65 -17.29 -0.56 -8.22
N THR A 66 -18.04 -0.03 -7.23
CA THR A 66 -18.23 1.41 -7.02
C THR A 66 -17.15 2.06 -6.16
N HIS A 67 -16.26 1.27 -5.56
CA HIS A 67 -15.17 1.81 -4.73
C HIS A 67 -14.23 2.71 -5.52
N LYS A 68 -13.95 3.88 -4.97
CA LYS A 68 -13.03 4.85 -5.55
C LYS A 68 -11.56 4.50 -5.30
N SER A 69 -11.28 3.84 -4.17
CA SER A 69 -9.91 3.51 -3.74
C SER A 69 -9.73 2.03 -3.37
N GLY A 70 -8.48 1.60 -3.31
CA GLY A 70 -8.10 0.29 -2.75
C GLY A 70 -8.46 0.18 -1.27
N THR A 71 -8.36 1.28 -0.52
CA THR A 71 -8.65 1.33 0.92
C THR A 71 -10.13 1.10 1.22
N ASP A 72 -11.04 1.71 0.44
CA ASP A 72 -12.48 1.43 0.56
C ASP A 72 -12.81 -0.03 0.29
N ARG A 73 -12.14 -0.62 -0.71
CA ARG A 73 -12.30 -2.02 -1.09
C ARG A 73 -11.86 -2.99 0.00
N ILE A 74 -10.70 -2.75 0.62
CA ILE A 74 -10.26 -3.61 1.74
C ILE A 74 -11.14 -3.43 2.97
N HIS A 75 -11.73 -2.26 3.18
CA HIS A 75 -12.70 -2.03 4.25
C HIS A 75 -13.98 -2.85 4.05
N GLU A 76 -14.54 -2.91 2.84
CA GLU A 76 -15.66 -3.78 2.53
C GLU A 76 -15.31 -5.24 2.75
N CYS A 77 -14.16 -5.70 2.22
CA CYS A 77 -13.67 -7.06 2.42
C CYS A 77 -13.55 -7.42 3.91
N ALA A 78 -12.93 -6.57 4.72
CA ALA A 78 -12.81 -6.75 6.16
C ALA A 78 -14.16 -6.81 6.88
N THR A 79 -15.17 -6.10 6.37
CA THR A 79 -16.53 -6.10 6.89
C THR A 79 -17.25 -7.40 6.56
N ILE A 80 -17.14 -7.88 5.31
CA ILE A 80 -17.74 -9.15 4.87
C ILE A 80 -17.10 -10.33 5.64
N LEU A 81 -15.80 -10.28 5.89
CA LEU A 81 -15.07 -11.27 6.68
C LEU A 81 -15.39 -11.21 8.18
N ASN A 82 -16.18 -10.22 8.61
CA ASN A 82 -16.55 -9.98 10.00
C ASN A 82 -15.35 -9.99 10.96
N LEU A 83 -14.25 -9.29 10.56
CA LEU A 83 -13.06 -9.18 11.40
C LEU A 83 -13.35 -8.40 12.67
N ASP A 84 -12.59 -8.66 13.73
CA ASP A 84 -12.68 -7.91 14.97
C ASP A 84 -12.08 -6.50 14.82
N ASP A 85 -12.53 -5.56 15.65
CA ASP A 85 -12.14 -4.14 15.54
C ASP A 85 -10.62 -3.89 15.73
N ASP A 86 -9.94 -4.76 16.48
CA ASP A 86 -8.51 -4.72 16.74
C ASP A 86 -7.69 -5.61 15.77
N GLU A 87 -8.33 -6.37 14.87
CA GLU A 87 -7.63 -7.17 13.88
C GLU A 87 -6.77 -6.27 12.98
N LEU A 88 -5.48 -6.62 12.84
CA LEU A 88 -4.56 -5.91 11.96
C LEU A 88 -4.77 -6.32 10.50
N ILE A 89 -4.92 -5.32 9.65
CA ILE A 89 -5.10 -5.45 8.21
C ILE A 89 -3.92 -4.78 7.52
N ILE A 90 -3.14 -5.54 6.77
CA ILE A 90 -2.09 -5.01 5.92
C ILE A 90 -2.62 -4.97 4.49
N ASN A 91 -2.61 -3.78 3.91
CA ASN A 91 -2.95 -3.51 2.52
C ASN A 91 -1.69 -3.59 1.66
N VAL A 92 -1.53 -4.71 0.96
CA VAL A 92 -0.48 -4.87 -0.07
C VAL A 92 -1.13 -4.62 -1.43
N GLN A 93 -0.56 -3.75 -2.25
CA GLN A 93 -1.11 -3.44 -3.55
C GLN A 93 -0.95 -4.61 -4.53
N ALA A 94 -1.97 -4.87 -5.35
CA ALA A 94 -1.96 -5.98 -6.32
C ALA A 94 -0.85 -5.85 -7.39
N ASP A 95 -0.35 -4.65 -7.59
CA ASP A 95 0.70 -4.29 -8.54
C ASP A 95 2.13 -4.27 -7.96
N GLU A 96 2.28 -4.86 -6.78
CA GLU A 96 3.57 -5.06 -6.10
C GLU A 96 3.99 -6.56 -6.08
N PRO A 97 4.14 -7.23 -7.26
CA PRO A 97 4.39 -8.68 -7.33
C PRO A 97 5.76 -9.08 -6.79
N PHE A 98 6.65 -8.13 -6.61
CA PHE A 98 8.01 -8.30 -6.10
C PHE A 98 8.24 -7.65 -4.73
N ILE A 99 7.16 -7.23 -4.04
CA ILE A 99 7.28 -6.70 -2.67
C ILE A 99 8.14 -7.62 -1.80
N GLU A 100 9.06 -7.02 -1.07
CA GLU A 100 9.90 -7.76 -0.15
C GLU A 100 9.12 -8.13 1.12
N PRO A 101 9.02 -9.42 1.48
CA PRO A 101 8.27 -9.85 2.66
C PRO A 101 8.71 -9.15 3.96
N ASP A 102 10.00 -8.83 4.09
CA ASP A 102 10.56 -8.14 5.25
C ASP A 102 9.95 -6.74 5.46
N VAL A 103 9.52 -6.07 4.39
CA VAL A 103 8.80 -4.77 4.47
C VAL A 103 7.45 -4.98 5.14
N VAL A 104 6.71 -5.99 4.69
CA VAL A 104 5.39 -6.35 5.23
C VAL A 104 5.52 -6.75 6.70
N GLU A 105 6.49 -7.61 7.02
CA GLU A 105 6.74 -8.09 8.38
C GLU A 105 7.14 -6.95 9.33
N SER A 106 8.00 -6.02 8.87
CA SER A 106 8.41 -4.86 9.65
C SER A 106 7.24 -3.96 10.02
N LEU A 107 6.33 -3.70 9.06
CA LEU A 107 5.11 -2.95 9.31
C LEU A 107 4.20 -3.68 10.30
N MET A 108 3.97 -4.99 10.11
CA MET A 108 3.17 -5.81 11.02
C MET A 108 3.71 -5.77 12.46
N LYS A 109 5.02 -5.93 12.64
CA LYS A 109 5.68 -5.88 13.95
C LYS A 109 5.48 -4.53 14.64
N LYS A 110 5.67 -3.42 13.91
CA LYS A 110 5.47 -2.06 14.44
C LYS A 110 4.03 -1.87 14.92
N LEU A 111 3.05 -2.21 14.09
CA LEU A 111 1.64 -2.02 14.44
C LEU A 111 1.17 -2.89 15.60
N LYS A 112 1.63 -4.15 15.68
CA LYS A 112 1.38 -5.02 16.84
C LYS A 112 1.95 -4.43 18.13
N SER A 113 3.15 -3.84 18.06
CA SER A 113 3.76 -3.15 19.20
C SER A 113 2.91 -1.96 19.67
N LEU A 114 2.47 -1.10 18.74
CA LEU A 114 1.61 0.05 19.06
C LEU A 114 0.27 -0.38 19.69
N GLN A 115 -0.36 -1.44 19.18
CA GLN A 115 -1.58 -2.00 19.78
C GLN A 115 -1.33 -2.50 21.21
N THR A 116 -0.22 -3.21 21.43
CA THR A 116 0.15 -3.71 22.76
C THR A 116 0.36 -2.56 23.74
N LEU A 117 0.98 -1.46 23.31
CA LEU A 117 1.23 -0.26 24.08
C LEU A 117 0.00 0.65 24.17
N LYS A 118 -1.08 0.34 23.43
CA LYS A 118 -2.29 1.17 23.30
C LYS A 118 -2.01 2.57 22.74
N GLU A 119 -0.96 2.69 21.94
CA GLU A 119 -0.64 3.94 21.26
C GLU A 119 -1.55 4.15 20.05
N PRO A 120 -2.21 5.31 19.90
CA PRO A 120 -3.14 5.57 18.81
C PRO A 120 -2.43 5.80 17.50
N PHE A 121 -2.93 5.19 16.43
CA PHE A 121 -2.56 5.48 15.04
C PHE A 121 -3.79 5.32 14.14
N ILE A 122 -3.86 6.08 13.06
CA ILE A 122 -4.90 5.87 12.03
C ILE A 122 -4.44 4.82 11.02
N MET A 123 -3.18 4.88 10.62
CA MET A 123 -2.52 3.92 9.74
C MET A 123 -1.02 3.85 10.01
N GLY A 124 -0.40 2.77 9.58
CA GLY A 124 1.04 2.65 9.43
C GLY A 124 1.44 2.55 7.95
N SER A 125 2.66 2.97 7.63
CA SER A 125 3.25 2.81 6.30
C SER A 125 4.77 2.67 6.40
N CYS A 126 5.45 2.54 5.26
CA CYS A 126 6.91 2.36 5.22
C CYS A 126 7.61 3.47 4.46
N TYR A 127 8.90 3.65 4.74
CA TYR A 127 9.77 4.57 4.03
C TYR A 127 11.20 4.05 3.94
N ASN A 128 11.94 4.54 2.97
CA ASN A 128 13.37 4.28 2.82
C ASN A 128 14.15 5.58 2.63
N ALA A 129 15.47 5.52 2.83
CA ALA A 129 16.35 6.63 2.46
C ALA A 129 16.57 6.63 0.94
N ILE A 130 16.48 7.80 0.31
CA ILE A 130 16.71 7.98 -1.11
C ILE A 130 17.75 9.08 -1.35
N ASN A 131 18.40 9.06 -2.52
CA ASN A 131 19.33 10.11 -2.91
C ASN A 131 18.62 11.35 -3.48
N SER A 132 19.36 12.43 -3.67
CA SER A 132 18.84 13.71 -4.18
C SER A 132 18.27 13.61 -5.60
N ASP A 133 18.84 12.77 -6.46
CA ASP A 133 18.38 12.62 -7.84
C ASP A 133 17.04 11.88 -7.87
N SER A 134 16.93 10.79 -7.12
CA SER A 134 15.66 10.07 -6.95
C SER A 134 14.56 10.94 -6.34
N ALA A 135 14.91 11.90 -5.47
CA ALA A 135 13.93 12.81 -4.87
C ALA A 135 13.29 13.75 -5.92
N GLN A 136 13.91 13.98 -7.08
CA GLN A 136 13.33 14.79 -8.16
C GLN A 136 12.27 14.05 -8.97
N ASP A 137 12.21 12.73 -8.90
CA ASP A 137 11.18 11.95 -9.61
C ASP A 137 9.81 12.15 -8.93
N PRO A 138 8.80 12.72 -9.63
CA PRO A 138 7.46 12.92 -9.08
C PRO A 138 6.67 11.60 -8.90
N ASN A 139 7.11 10.51 -9.52
CA ASN A 139 6.48 9.19 -9.33
C ASN A 139 6.91 8.56 -8.01
N LEU A 140 8.10 8.86 -7.51
CA LEU A 140 8.54 8.50 -6.18
C LEU A 140 8.02 9.53 -5.17
N VAL A 141 7.04 9.14 -4.36
CA VAL A 141 6.47 10.02 -3.33
C VAL A 141 7.49 10.21 -2.20
N LYS A 142 7.70 11.46 -1.78
CA LYS A 142 8.56 11.79 -0.64
C LYS A 142 7.73 11.93 0.63
N VAL A 143 8.34 11.64 1.78
CA VAL A 143 7.76 11.84 3.11
C VAL A 143 8.72 12.61 4.01
N VAL A 144 8.17 13.55 4.78
CA VAL A 144 8.88 14.23 5.87
C VAL A 144 8.35 13.68 7.20
N LEU A 145 9.27 13.38 8.11
CA LEU A 145 8.98 12.72 9.38
C LEU A 145 9.21 13.65 10.57
N ASP A 146 8.50 13.39 11.66
CA ASP A 146 8.83 13.92 12.99
C ASP A 146 9.92 13.05 13.68
N ASP A 147 10.27 13.41 14.91
CA ASP A 147 11.30 12.72 15.71
C ASP A 147 10.85 11.37 16.28
N GLU A 148 9.54 11.03 16.16
CA GLU A 148 8.95 9.74 16.53
C GLU A 148 8.70 8.83 15.32
N ASP A 149 9.24 9.18 14.14
CA ASP A 149 8.97 8.50 12.87
C ASP A 149 7.47 8.52 12.47
N ASN A 150 6.75 9.63 12.74
CA ASN A 150 5.43 9.82 12.17
C ASN A 150 5.49 10.75 10.95
N ALA A 151 4.60 10.55 10.00
CA ALA A 151 4.55 11.39 8.81
C ALA A 151 4.03 12.79 9.15
N ILE A 152 4.81 13.81 8.78
CA ILE A 152 4.39 15.21 8.80
C ILE A 152 3.67 15.58 7.51
N TYR A 153 4.25 15.19 6.35
CA TYR A 153 3.68 15.44 5.04
C TYR A 153 4.25 14.51 3.98
N PHE A 154 3.42 14.25 2.93
CA PHE A 154 3.82 13.52 1.73
C PHE A 154 3.69 14.43 0.53
N SER A 155 4.62 14.33 -0.43
CA SER A 155 4.55 15.08 -1.68
C SER A 155 5.24 14.38 -2.84
N ARG A 156 4.74 14.66 -4.04
CA ARG A 156 5.43 14.32 -5.30
C ARG A 156 6.61 15.25 -5.56
N SER A 157 6.63 16.45 -4.97
CA SER A 157 7.76 17.35 -5.02
C SER A 157 8.91 16.89 -4.12
N ALA A 158 10.14 17.32 -4.41
CA ALA A 158 11.27 17.08 -3.52
C ALA A 158 11.10 17.88 -2.22
N ILE A 159 10.83 17.19 -1.13
CA ILE A 159 10.70 17.74 0.22
C ILE A 159 11.62 17.01 1.21
N PRO A 160 12.23 17.73 2.21
CA PRO A 160 12.18 19.19 2.40
C PRO A 160 12.99 19.95 1.35
N TYR A 161 12.71 21.27 1.19
CA TYR A 161 13.52 22.12 0.32
C TYR A 161 14.94 22.28 0.90
N ASN A 162 15.95 22.01 0.08
CA ASN A 162 17.35 21.92 0.50
C ASN A 162 18.08 23.27 0.46
N GLN A 163 17.61 24.29 1.16
CA GLN A 163 18.23 25.60 1.17
C GLN A 163 19.59 25.63 1.88
N GLY A 164 19.71 24.86 2.96
CA GLY A 164 20.94 24.84 3.79
C GLY A 164 21.99 23.82 3.35
N GLY A 165 21.72 23.01 2.34
CA GLY A 165 22.54 21.83 1.98
C GLY A 165 22.35 20.63 2.93
N GLY A 166 22.68 19.44 2.45
CA GLY A 166 22.68 18.22 3.28
C GLY A 166 21.29 17.62 3.58
N ALA A 167 20.24 17.98 2.82
CA ALA A 167 18.93 17.38 3.00
C ALA A 167 18.99 15.85 2.87
N LYS A 168 18.35 15.18 3.83
CA LYS A 168 18.08 13.74 3.75
C LYS A 168 16.67 13.57 3.20
N TYR A 169 16.55 12.84 2.11
CA TYR A 169 15.25 12.52 1.50
C TYR A 169 14.79 11.13 1.86
N PHE A 170 13.50 10.98 2.07
CA PHE A 170 12.85 9.70 2.32
C PHE A 170 11.79 9.44 1.29
N GLY A 171 11.86 8.27 0.65
CA GLY A 171 10.86 7.76 -0.28
C GLY A 171 9.78 6.98 0.47
N HIS A 172 8.53 7.26 0.19
CA HIS A 172 7.40 6.52 0.70
C HIS A 172 7.22 5.21 -0.06
N ILE A 173 6.97 4.12 0.65
CA ILE A 173 6.62 2.82 0.09
C ILE A 173 5.14 2.58 0.31
N GLY A 174 4.40 2.35 -0.78
CA GLY A 174 2.92 2.30 -0.84
C GLY A 174 2.27 1.08 -0.21
N ILE A 175 2.78 0.64 0.94
CA ILE A 175 2.13 -0.38 1.78
C ILE A 175 1.48 0.30 2.98
N TYR A 176 0.29 -0.17 3.38
CA TYR A 176 -0.42 0.41 4.50
C TYR A 176 -0.89 -0.66 5.47
N GLY A 177 -0.95 -0.30 6.74
CA GLY A 177 -1.48 -1.16 7.79
C GLY A 177 -2.46 -0.41 8.68
N PHE A 178 -3.51 -1.10 9.10
CA PHE A 178 -4.60 -0.56 9.91
C PHE A 178 -5.02 -1.59 10.97
N SER A 179 -5.68 -1.12 12.05
CA SER A 179 -6.68 -1.98 12.68
C SER A 179 -8.00 -1.89 11.89
N LYS A 180 -8.90 -2.86 11.98
CA LYS A 180 -10.22 -2.75 11.34
C LYS A 180 -10.95 -1.48 11.78
N LYS A 181 -10.86 -1.13 13.07
CA LYS A 181 -11.42 0.10 13.63
C LYS A 181 -10.84 1.35 12.97
N SER A 182 -9.52 1.45 12.86
CA SER A 182 -8.86 2.62 12.26
C SER A 182 -9.08 2.69 10.75
N LEU A 183 -9.21 1.56 10.06
CA LEU A 183 -9.58 1.49 8.65
C LEU A 183 -10.99 2.06 8.42
N LYS A 184 -11.96 1.65 9.25
CA LYS A 184 -13.32 2.21 9.23
C LYS A 184 -13.33 3.72 9.49
N GLU A 185 -12.53 4.18 10.47
CA GLU A 185 -12.37 5.60 10.77
C GLU A 185 -11.81 6.33 9.55
N PHE A 186 -10.73 5.84 8.95
CA PHE A 186 -10.12 6.46 7.77
C PHE A 186 -11.10 6.57 6.58
N CYS A 187 -11.82 5.50 6.25
CA CYS A 187 -12.82 5.50 5.19
C CYS A 187 -14.00 6.44 5.47
N SER A 188 -14.24 6.83 6.74
CA SER A 188 -15.27 7.79 7.12
C SER A 188 -14.84 9.26 7.06
N LEU A 189 -13.54 9.53 6.90
CA LEU A 189 -13.02 10.88 6.76
C LEU A 189 -13.48 11.49 5.44
N LYS A 190 -13.78 12.79 5.47
CA LYS A 190 -14.10 13.53 4.24
C LYS A 190 -12.86 13.67 3.36
N ASP A 191 -13.08 13.65 2.05
CA ASP A 191 -12.03 13.92 1.06
C ASP A 191 -11.31 15.24 1.38
N ALA A 192 -10.00 15.27 1.21
CA ALA A 192 -9.17 16.43 1.53
C ALA A 192 -8.65 17.11 0.25
N PRO A 193 -8.69 18.46 0.15
CA PRO A 193 -8.20 19.17 -1.04
C PRO A 193 -6.77 18.81 -1.42
N ILE A 194 -5.88 18.61 -0.44
CA ILE A 194 -4.48 18.26 -0.67
C ILE A 194 -4.32 16.83 -1.21
N GLU A 195 -5.21 15.91 -0.85
CA GLU A 195 -5.29 14.55 -1.42
C GLU A 195 -5.58 14.60 -2.92
N ASP A 196 -6.53 15.44 -3.32
CA ASP A 196 -6.90 15.61 -4.72
C ASP A 196 -5.82 16.30 -5.55
N ILE A 197 -5.08 17.24 -4.98
CA ILE A 197 -4.00 17.97 -5.65
C ILE A 197 -2.81 17.04 -5.91
N GLU A 198 -2.34 16.35 -4.89
CA GLU A 198 -1.17 15.46 -4.96
C GLU A 198 -1.53 14.06 -5.51
N LYS A 199 -2.83 13.70 -5.55
CA LYS A 199 -3.30 12.32 -5.82
C LYS A 199 -2.65 11.30 -4.89
N LEU A 200 -2.66 11.62 -3.58
CA LEU A 200 -2.08 10.84 -2.50
C LEU A 200 -3.14 10.65 -1.39
N GLU A 201 -3.73 9.47 -1.32
CA GLU A 201 -4.86 9.16 -0.42
C GLU A 201 -4.48 9.35 1.07
N GLN A 202 -3.26 9.03 1.46
CA GLN A 202 -2.78 9.16 2.84
C GLN A 202 -2.77 10.61 3.34
N LEU A 203 -2.76 11.61 2.46
CA LEU A 203 -2.87 13.02 2.84
C LEU A 203 -4.22 13.35 3.49
N ARG A 204 -5.26 12.55 3.27
CA ARG A 204 -6.54 12.65 3.99
C ARG A 204 -6.33 12.54 5.50
N ALA A 205 -5.54 11.57 5.95
CA ALA A 205 -5.22 11.42 7.37
C ALA A 205 -4.48 12.65 7.91
N ILE A 206 -3.45 13.13 7.21
CA ILE A 206 -2.69 14.34 7.60
C ILE A 206 -3.60 15.56 7.71
N TYR A 207 -4.47 15.79 6.71
CA TYR A 207 -5.40 16.91 6.69
C TYR A 207 -6.35 16.91 7.91
N HIS A 208 -6.78 15.71 8.34
CA HIS A 208 -7.62 15.53 9.52
C HIS A 208 -6.83 15.33 10.81
N GLN A 209 -5.54 15.68 10.83
CA GLN A 209 -4.66 15.62 12.02
C GLN A 209 -4.60 14.22 12.65
N LYS A 210 -4.64 13.18 11.81
CA LYS A 210 -4.53 11.78 12.23
C LYS A 210 -3.09 11.30 12.08
N LYS A 211 -2.61 10.57 13.09
CA LYS A 211 -1.24 10.08 13.16
C LYS A 211 -1.01 8.92 12.17
N ILE A 212 -0.04 9.08 11.27
CA ILE A 212 0.48 8.00 10.41
C ILE A 212 1.85 7.61 10.94
N THR A 213 1.98 6.41 11.47
CA THR A 213 3.28 5.91 11.91
C THR A 213 4.05 5.34 10.73
N MET A 214 5.35 5.62 10.66
CA MET A 214 6.21 5.20 9.56
C MET A 214 7.27 4.22 10.03
N VAL A 215 7.59 3.24 9.19
CA VAL A 215 8.62 2.22 9.46
C VAL A 215 9.73 2.35 8.44
N LYS A 216 10.95 2.54 8.91
CA LYS A 216 12.12 2.55 8.04
C LYS A 216 12.43 1.14 7.55
N VAL A 217 12.59 0.98 6.25
CA VAL A 217 12.97 -0.29 5.61
C VAL A 217 14.12 -0.08 4.62
N SER A 218 14.75 -1.18 4.19
CA SER A 218 15.85 -1.12 3.22
C SER A 218 15.39 -1.32 1.77
N SER A 219 14.12 -1.67 1.55
CA SER A 219 13.54 -1.91 0.23
C SER A 219 13.51 -0.65 -0.64
N THR A 220 13.61 -0.84 -1.94
CA THR A 220 13.42 0.23 -2.92
C THR A 220 11.99 0.34 -3.43
N GLY A 221 11.13 -0.66 -3.12
CA GLY A 221 9.80 -0.79 -3.70
C GLY A 221 9.86 -0.94 -5.22
N PHE A 222 9.02 -1.75 -5.82
CA PHE A 222 8.92 -1.83 -7.27
C PHE A 222 7.48 -2.15 -7.69
N GLY A 223 6.67 -1.11 -7.79
CA GLY A 223 5.32 -1.22 -8.34
C GLY A 223 5.33 -1.27 -9.86
N ILE A 224 4.43 -2.05 -10.46
CA ILE A 224 4.25 -2.13 -11.92
C ILE A 224 3.03 -1.32 -12.29
N ASP A 225 3.24 -0.17 -12.93
CA ASP A 225 2.19 0.74 -13.37
C ASP A 225 2.02 0.79 -14.90
N THR A 226 3.08 0.49 -15.63
CA THR A 226 3.15 0.56 -17.09
C THR A 226 3.68 -0.76 -17.66
N GLN A 227 3.62 -0.90 -18.99
CA GLN A 227 4.23 -2.02 -19.70
C GLN A 227 5.76 -2.00 -19.56
N GLU A 228 6.37 -0.81 -19.58
CA GLU A 228 7.82 -0.64 -19.39
C GLU A 228 8.26 -1.09 -17.98
N ASP A 229 7.45 -0.80 -16.95
CA ASP A 229 7.74 -1.29 -15.59
C ASP A 229 7.71 -2.82 -15.54
N LEU A 230 6.75 -3.44 -16.24
CA LEU A 230 6.69 -4.90 -16.33
C LEU A 230 7.93 -5.50 -16.97
N GLU A 231 8.35 -4.98 -18.12
CA GLU A 231 9.53 -5.45 -18.85
C GLU A 231 10.79 -5.32 -17.97
N ARG A 232 10.95 -4.18 -17.33
CA ARG A 232 12.05 -3.93 -16.38
C ARG A 232 11.99 -4.85 -15.17
N ALA A 233 10.80 -5.11 -14.63
CA ALA A 233 10.62 -6.04 -13.50
C ALA A 233 11.03 -7.47 -13.88
N VAL A 234 10.64 -7.93 -15.07
CA VAL A 234 11.03 -9.26 -15.58
C VAL A 234 12.55 -9.38 -15.72
N GLU A 235 13.23 -8.37 -16.25
CA GLU A 235 14.69 -8.36 -16.37
C GLU A 235 15.42 -8.40 -15.02
N ILE A 236 14.85 -7.77 -13.97
CA ILE A 236 15.50 -7.66 -12.66
C ILE A 236 15.22 -8.89 -11.77
N PHE A 237 14.02 -9.45 -11.83
CA PHE A 237 13.52 -10.39 -10.83
C PHE A 237 13.27 -11.81 -11.34
N LEU A 238 13.33 -12.06 -12.65
CA LEU A 238 13.11 -13.36 -13.25
C LEU A 238 14.28 -13.82 -14.11
#